data_59c7e024688252dae103b27ecc7d118f
#
_entry.id   59c7e024688252dae103b27ecc7d118f
#
_cell.length_a   1.000
_cell.length_b   1.000
_cell.length_c   1.000
_cell.angle_alpha   90.00
_cell.angle_beta   90.00
_cell.angle_gamma   90.00
#
_symmetry.space_group_name_H-M   'P 1'
#
loop_
_entity.id
_entity.type
_entity.pdbx_description
1 polymer ?
#
loop_
_entity_poly.entity_id
_entity_poly.type
_entity_poly.pdbx_seq_one_letter_code
_entity_poly.pdbx_strand_id
1 'polypeptide(L)'
;MILLILGLITIAFPLYMTIVIAFKQPSEMTNSISGILSLPESFSLSNFKEAMKVTDFWNSLRNSLLISVLTVVLSIVIHSLMGYAVGRNKAHSKFYNFVYLFIVSGMFVPFAILMMPLAKQTAEMGLGNWVGVIILYVVFYMPMNVLLYSGYLTNIPIALEEAARVDGASTWRTYWKVIFPIMKPMHATVAVITALSVWNDVMTPLVIMAGTGQNTLPLAQLNFQTQFGTRSEEHT
;
A
#
# COMPACT_ATOMS: atom_id res chain seq x y z
N MET A 1 -22.67 1.10 -29.16
CA MET A 1 -21.67 0.18 -29.72
C MET A 1 -20.38 0.90 -30.13
N ILE A 2 -20.45 1.96 -30.96
CA ILE A 2 -19.26 2.72 -31.41
C ILE A 2 -18.46 3.29 -30.21
N LEU A 3 -19.10 3.93 -29.24
CA LEU A 3 -18.43 4.48 -28.03
C LEU A 3 -17.73 3.42 -27.19
N LEU A 4 -18.30 2.22 -27.10
CA LEU A 4 -17.67 1.11 -26.38
C LEU A 4 -16.42 0.59 -27.10
N ILE A 5 -16.47 0.53 -28.44
CA ILE A 5 -15.31 0.13 -29.27
C ILE A 5 -14.19 1.17 -29.15
N LEU A 6 -14.53 2.47 -29.26
CA LEU A 6 -13.56 3.55 -29.07
C LEU A 6 -12.94 3.53 -27.66
N GLY A 7 -13.76 3.34 -26.64
CA GLY A 7 -13.27 3.20 -25.26
C GLY A 7 -12.33 2.01 -25.09
N LEU A 8 -12.68 0.86 -25.69
CA LEU A 8 -11.83 -0.34 -25.64
C LEU A 8 -10.48 -0.10 -26.35
N ILE A 9 -10.50 0.50 -27.53
CA ILE A 9 -9.27 0.83 -28.28
C ILE A 9 -8.39 1.79 -27.47
N THR A 10 -8.98 2.83 -26.86
CA THR A 10 -8.25 3.81 -26.05
C THR A 10 -7.54 3.16 -24.85
N ILE A 11 -8.16 2.15 -24.23
CA ILE A 11 -7.57 1.43 -23.09
C ILE A 11 -6.59 0.35 -23.56
N ALA A 12 -6.93 -0.37 -24.63
CA ALA A 12 -6.11 -1.48 -25.11
C ALA A 12 -4.81 -1.00 -25.81
N PHE A 13 -4.83 0.18 -26.45
CA PHE A 13 -3.68 0.69 -27.18
C PHE A 13 -2.43 0.92 -26.31
N PRO A 14 -2.49 1.60 -25.15
CA PRO A 14 -1.33 1.74 -24.26
C PRO A 14 -0.80 0.40 -23.75
N LEU A 15 -1.70 -0.55 -23.44
CA LEU A 15 -1.31 -1.90 -23.02
C LEU A 15 -0.61 -2.66 -24.15
N TYR A 16 -1.14 -2.60 -25.37
CA TYR A 16 -0.51 -3.16 -26.55
C TYR A 16 0.91 -2.59 -26.72
N MET A 17 1.04 -1.26 -26.69
CA MET A 17 2.34 -0.59 -26.84
C MET A 17 3.33 -1.02 -25.75
N THR A 18 2.89 -1.08 -24.50
CA THR A 18 3.74 -1.53 -23.38
C THR A 18 4.28 -2.95 -23.62
N ILE A 19 3.42 -3.87 -24.03
CA ILE A 19 3.81 -5.25 -24.31
C ILE A 19 4.78 -5.32 -25.50
N VAL A 20 4.45 -4.65 -26.61
CA VAL A 20 5.27 -4.65 -27.83
C VAL A 20 6.67 -4.10 -27.54
N ILE A 21 6.75 -2.93 -26.88
CA ILE A 21 8.02 -2.27 -26.54
C ILE A 21 8.86 -3.13 -25.59
N ALA A 22 8.23 -3.81 -24.62
CA ALA A 22 8.93 -4.64 -23.66
C ALA A 22 9.76 -5.77 -24.33
N PHE A 23 9.33 -6.29 -25.48
CA PHE A 23 10.00 -7.36 -26.22
C PHE A 23 10.87 -6.88 -27.39
N LYS A 24 10.93 -5.58 -27.67
CA LYS A 24 11.79 -5.00 -28.73
C LYS A 24 13.23 -4.85 -28.25
N GLN A 25 14.14 -4.89 -29.22
CA GLN A 25 15.51 -4.45 -28.98
C GLN A 25 15.58 -2.91 -28.94
N PRO A 26 16.46 -2.32 -28.11
CA PRO A 26 16.64 -0.86 -28.07
C PRO A 26 16.92 -0.23 -29.44
N SER A 27 17.65 -0.93 -30.33
CA SER A 27 17.95 -0.50 -31.69
C SER A 27 16.72 -0.36 -32.59
N GLU A 28 15.65 -1.11 -32.33
CA GLU A 28 14.41 -1.04 -33.09
C GLU A 28 13.57 0.21 -32.73
N MET A 29 13.81 0.81 -31.56
CA MET A 29 13.05 1.95 -31.04
C MET A 29 13.61 3.31 -31.48
N THR A 30 14.87 3.37 -31.90
CA THR A 30 15.56 4.64 -32.19
C THR A 30 15.38 5.16 -33.62
N ASN A 31 14.85 4.35 -34.55
CA ASN A 31 14.95 4.65 -35.97
C ASN A 31 13.73 5.30 -36.61
N SER A 32 12.53 5.24 -36.05
CA SER A 32 11.33 5.95 -36.53
C SER A 32 10.10 5.73 -35.65
N ILE A 33 9.08 6.62 -35.79
CA ILE A 33 7.77 6.42 -35.13
C ILE A 33 7.10 5.12 -35.62
N SER A 34 7.30 4.73 -36.89
CA SER A 34 6.84 3.44 -37.40
C SER A 34 7.53 2.25 -36.73
N GLY A 35 8.80 2.38 -36.36
CA GLY A 35 9.53 1.37 -35.62
C GLY A 35 8.94 1.16 -34.22
N ILE A 36 8.44 2.18 -33.56
CA ILE A 36 7.80 2.06 -32.23
C ILE A 36 6.46 1.31 -32.33
N LEU A 37 5.68 1.56 -33.36
CA LEU A 37 4.33 1.00 -33.56
C LEU A 37 4.32 -0.42 -34.15
N SER A 38 5.38 -0.80 -34.88
CA SER A 38 5.51 -2.13 -35.50
C SER A 38 5.63 -3.24 -34.45
N LEU A 39 5.37 -4.47 -34.84
CA LEU A 39 5.71 -5.65 -34.04
C LEU A 39 7.26 -5.79 -33.94
N PRO A 40 7.79 -6.44 -32.89
CA PRO A 40 9.22 -6.71 -32.77
C PRO A 40 9.72 -7.53 -33.96
N GLU A 41 10.83 -7.14 -34.58
CA GLU A 41 11.49 -7.93 -35.62
C GLU A 41 12.12 -9.22 -35.03
N SER A 42 12.58 -9.11 -33.78
CA SER A 42 13.04 -10.25 -33.00
C SER A 42 12.59 -10.14 -31.54
N PHE A 43 12.04 -11.21 -30.98
CA PHE A 43 11.68 -11.26 -29.58
C PHE A 43 12.94 -11.24 -28.71
N SER A 44 13.07 -10.19 -27.89
CA SER A 44 14.22 -10.04 -26.99
C SER A 44 13.74 -9.90 -25.51
N LEU A 45 14.43 -10.61 -24.63
CA LEU A 45 14.25 -10.47 -23.18
C LEU A 45 15.33 -9.57 -22.56
N SER A 46 16.10 -8.85 -23.39
CA SER A 46 17.18 -7.97 -22.92
C SER A 46 16.67 -6.86 -22.01
N ASN A 47 15.54 -6.22 -22.37
CA ASN A 47 14.94 -5.17 -21.56
C ASN A 47 14.49 -5.67 -20.18
N PHE A 48 13.95 -6.89 -20.12
CA PHE A 48 13.59 -7.50 -18.84
C PHE A 48 14.81 -7.78 -17.97
N LYS A 49 15.88 -8.34 -18.56
CA LYS A 49 17.13 -8.62 -17.84
C LYS A 49 17.76 -7.33 -17.31
N GLU A 50 17.77 -6.27 -18.12
CA GLU A 50 18.33 -4.98 -17.73
C GLU A 50 17.46 -4.31 -16.65
N ALA A 51 16.15 -4.29 -16.82
CA ALA A 51 15.22 -3.77 -15.82
C ALA A 51 15.37 -4.51 -14.48
N MET A 52 15.42 -5.84 -14.49
CA MET A 52 15.62 -6.64 -13.27
C MET A 52 16.97 -6.34 -12.59
N LYS A 53 18.02 -6.08 -13.35
CA LYS A 53 19.33 -5.74 -12.83
C LYS A 53 19.36 -4.32 -12.25
N VAL A 54 18.85 -3.34 -12.98
CA VAL A 54 18.85 -1.92 -12.58
C VAL A 54 17.97 -1.68 -11.35
N THR A 55 16.82 -2.36 -11.28
CA THR A 55 15.88 -2.22 -10.15
C THR A 55 16.26 -3.09 -8.96
N ASP A 56 17.31 -3.89 -9.03
CA ASP A 56 17.59 -4.96 -8.05
C ASP A 56 16.29 -5.70 -7.68
N PHE A 57 15.64 -6.23 -8.72
CA PHE A 57 14.26 -6.71 -8.69
C PHE A 57 13.95 -7.63 -7.51
N TRP A 58 14.79 -8.62 -7.27
CA TRP A 58 14.51 -9.63 -6.24
C TRP A 58 14.58 -9.05 -4.82
N ASN A 59 15.53 -8.17 -4.54
CA ASN A 59 15.60 -7.48 -3.24
C ASN A 59 14.45 -6.48 -3.09
N SER A 60 14.14 -5.72 -4.13
CA SER A 60 13.02 -4.77 -4.14
C SER A 60 11.67 -5.47 -3.97
N LEU A 61 11.46 -6.61 -4.63
CA LEU A 61 10.27 -7.45 -4.48
C LEU A 61 10.14 -8.00 -3.05
N ARG A 62 11.25 -8.55 -2.53
CA ARG A 62 11.28 -9.05 -1.14
C ARG A 62 10.92 -7.96 -0.13
N ASN A 63 11.49 -6.76 -0.29
CA ASN A 63 11.21 -5.62 0.58
C ASN A 63 9.73 -5.20 0.48
N SER A 64 9.19 -5.08 -0.73
CA SER A 64 7.79 -4.75 -0.95
C SER A 64 6.85 -5.78 -0.30
N LEU A 65 7.12 -7.08 -0.51
CA LEU A 65 6.33 -8.15 0.10
C LEU A 65 6.40 -8.12 1.62
N LEU A 66 7.61 -8.00 2.18
CA LEU A 66 7.84 -7.97 3.62
C LEU A 66 7.11 -6.77 4.27
N ILE A 67 7.29 -5.57 3.72
CA ILE A 67 6.65 -4.36 4.23
C ILE A 67 5.13 -4.48 4.11
N SER A 68 4.60 -4.91 2.97
CA SER A 68 3.16 -5.02 2.75
C SER A 68 2.52 -6.06 3.66
N VAL A 69 3.08 -7.26 3.73
CA VAL A 69 2.51 -8.35 4.55
C VAL A 69 2.54 -7.99 6.03
N LEU A 70 3.66 -7.51 6.54
CA LEU A 70 3.77 -7.15 7.96
C LEU A 70 2.85 -5.97 8.31
N THR A 71 2.76 -4.95 7.45
CA THR A 71 1.83 -3.84 7.67
C THR A 71 0.38 -4.32 7.70
N VAL A 72 -0.03 -5.18 6.77
CA VAL A 72 -1.40 -5.72 6.72
C VAL A 72 -1.71 -6.53 7.97
N VAL A 73 -0.83 -7.44 8.38
CA VAL A 73 -1.04 -8.26 9.57
C VAL A 73 -1.15 -7.40 10.83
N LEU A 74 -0.22 -6.47 11.02
CA LEU A 74 -0.24 -5.55 12.17
C LEU A 74 -1.48 -4.66 12.14
N SER A 75 -1.87 -4.15 10.98
CA SER A 75 -3.07 -3.34 10.81
C SER A 75 -4.34 -4.11 11.17
N ILE A 76 -4.48 -5.36 10.71
CA ILE A 76 -5.65 -6.19 11.08
C ILE A 76 -5.70 -6.38 12.60
N VAL A 77 -4.60 -6.73 13.24
CA VAL A 77 -4.56 -6.98 14.67
C VAL A 77 -4.80 -5.70 15.48
N ILE A 78 -4.02 -4.67 15.23
CA ILE A 78 -4.03 -3.43 16.03
C ILE A 78 -5.31 -2.62 15.77
N HIS A 79 -5.66 -2.41 14.49
CA HIS A 79 -6.80 -1.55 14.15
C HIS A 79 -8.13 -2.21 14.45
N SER A 80 -8.25 -3.55 14.38
CA SER A 80 -9.48 -4.23 14.78
C SER A 80 -9.68 -4.19 16.29
N LEU A 81 -8.61 -4.32 17.08
CA LEU A 81 -8.65 -4.14 18.54
C LEU A 81 -9.09 -2.72 18.91
N MET A 82 -8.45 -1.71 18.28
CA MET A 82 -8.79 -0.32 18.52
C MET A 82 -10.23 -0.03 18.07
N GLY A 83 -10.62 -0.49 16.87
CA GLY A 83 -11.96 -0.35 16.34
C GLY A 83 -13.02 -1.00 17.23
N TYR A 84 -12.72 -2.17 17.82
CA TYR A 84 -13.58 -2.82 18.81
C TYR A 84 -13.70 -1.98 20.08
N ALA A 85 -12.56 -1.59 20.67
CA ALA A 85 -12.56 -0.83 21.92
C ALA A 85 -13.32 0.50 21.79
N VAL A 86 -13.04 1.29 20.75
CA VAL A 86 -13.73 2.58 20.55
C VAL A 86 -15.13 2.39 20.00
N GLY A 87 -15.37 1.44 19.10
CA GLY A 87 -16.66 1.21 18.46
C GLY A 87 -17.75 0.83 19.46
N ARG A 88 -17.44 -0.02 20.44
CA ARG A 88 -18.40 -0.45 21.48
C ARG A 88 -18.62 0.58 22.58
N ASN A 89 -17.64 1.44 22.86
CA ASN A 89 -17.71 2.32 24.02
C ASN A 89 -17.95 3.80 23.69
N LYS A 90 -17.77 4.24 22.44
CA LYS A 90 -17.90 5.66 22.06
C LYS A 90 -19.29 6.29 22.35
N ALA A 91 -20.36 5.50 22.28
CA ALA A 91 -21.70 5.98 22.57
C ALA A 91 -21.96 6.19 24.07
N HIS A 92 -21.23 5.47 24.92
CA HIS A 92 -21.45 5.43 26.38
C HIS A 92 -20.37 6.18 27.16
N SER A 93 -19.26 6.56 26.53
CA SER A 93 -18.14 7.22 27.21
C SER A 93 -17.57 8.37 26.37
N LYS A 94 -17.54 9.56 26.99
CA LYS A 94 -16.93 10.76 26.38
C LYS A 94 -15.45 10.55 26.03
N PHE A 95 -14.72 9.79 26.86
CA PHE A 95 -13.33 9.46 26.62
C PHE A 95 -13.15 8.64 25.33
N TYR A 96 -13.90 7.55 25.17
CA TYR A 96 -13.80 6.72 23.97
C TYR A 96 -14.29 7.45 22.71
N ASN A 97 -15.28 8.32 22.85
CA ASN A 97 -15.71 9.16 21.74
C ASN A 97 -14.63 10.17 21.34
N PHE A 98 -13.96 10.79 22.32
CA PHE A 98 -12.84 11.69 22.05
C PHE A 98 -11.69 10.94 21.36
N VAL A 99 -11.29 9.76 21.86
CA VAL A 99 -10.25 8.92 21.24
C VAL A 99 -10.62 8.54 19.82
N TYR A 100 -11.87 8.15 19.58
CA TYR A 100 -12.37 7.84 18.25
C TYR A 100 -12.24 9.03 17.29
N LEU A 101 -12.75 10.20 17.71
CA LEU A 101 -12.69 11.42 16.89
C LEU A 101 -11.24 11.87 16.66
N PHE A 102 -10.40 11.76 17.67
CA PHE A 102 -8.96 12.07 17.56
C PHE A 102 -8.28 11.19 16.54
N ILE A 103 -8.49 9.86 16.59
CA ILE A 103 -7.93 8.92 15.61
C ILE A 103 -8.44 9.26 14.21
N VAL A 104 -9.76 9.38 14.03
CA VAL A 104 -10.37 9.63 12.72
C VAL A 104 -9.93 10.98 12.13
N SER A 105 -9.71 11.99 12.98
CA SER A 105 -9.20 13.30 12.53
C SER A 105 -7.83 13.22 11.84
N GLY A 106 -7.05 12.18 12.11
CA GLY A 106 -5.78 11.93 11.43
C GLY A 106 -5.91 11.73 9.91
N MET A 107 -7.10 11.40 9.40
CA MET A 107 -7.35 11.31 7.95
C MET A 107 -7.18 12.65 7.22
N PHE A 108 -7.34 13.76 7.93
CA PHE A 108 -7.28 15.10 7.34
C PHE A 108 -5.86 15.67 7.30
N VAL A 109 -4.87 14.97 7.87
CA VAL A 109 -3.48 15.41 7.87
C VAL A 109 -2.78 14.93 6.61
N PRO A 110 -2.42 15.81 5.65
CA PRO A 110 -1.74 15.40 4.43
C PRO A 110 -0.31 14.91 4.74
N PHE A 111 0.08 13.77 4.17
CA PHE A 111 1.43 13.23 4.32
C PHE A 111 2.53 14.24 3.94
N ALA A 112 2.29 15.03 2.89
CA ALA A 112 3.27 16.01 2.40
C ALA A 112 3.73 17.02 3.47
N ILE A 113 2.85 17.37 4.43
CA ILE A 113 3.20 18.26 5.54
C ILE A 113 4.07 17.55 6.58
N LEU A 114 3.82 16.24 6.78
CA LEU A 114 4.52 15.44 7.78
C LEU A 114 5.85 14.87 7.26
N MET A 115 6.06 14.85 5.96
CA MET A 115 7.16 14.16 5.29
C MET A 115 8.54 14.53 5.87
N MET A 116 8.87 15.82 5.93
CA MET A 116 10.17 16.28 6.44
C MET A 116 10.36 16.09 7.96
N PRO A 117 9.38 16.45 8.81
CA PRO A 117 9.45 16.14 10.24
C PRO A 117 9.62 14.66 10.53
N LEU A 118 8.90 13.81 9.82
CA LEU A 118 8.97 12.34 10.01
C LEU A 118 10.32 11.78 9.54
N ALA A 119 10.84 12.25 8.41
CA ALA A 119 12.17 11.84 7.95
C ALA A 119 13.24 12.15 9.00
N LYS A 120 13.21 13.36 9.56
CA LYS A 120 14.14 13.77 10.63
C LYS A 120 13.96 12.90 11.88
N GLN A 121 12.73 12.78 12.36
CA GLN A 121 12.43 12.03 13.58
C GLN A 121 12.78 10.54 13.45
N THR A 122 12.45 9.90 12.34
CA THR A 122 12.79 8.49 12.10
C THR A 122 14.30 8.28 12.00
N ALA A 123 15.02 9.20 11.38
CA ALA A 123 16.48 9.15 11.31
C ALA A 123 17.12 9.27 12.71
N GLU A 124 16.68 10.23 13.53
CA GLU A 124 17.15 10.41 14.92
C GLU A 124 16.85 9.20 15.81
N MET A 125 15.73 8.49 15.56
CA MET A 125 15.34 7.28 16.28
C MET A 125 16.01 5.99 15.75
N GLY A 126 16.84 6.07 14.69
CA GLY A 126 17.40 4.88 14.03
C GLY A 126 16.38 4.06 13.25
N LEU A 127 15.21 4.65 12.94
CA LEU A 127 14.11 4.03 12.20
C LEU A 127 14.06 4.45 10.72
N GLY A 128 15.15 5.00 10.18
CA GLY A 128 15.30 5.29 8.75
C GLY A 128 15.46 4.03 7.91
N ASN A 129 14.59 3.04 8.08
CA ASN A 129 14.64 1.72 7.43
C ASN A 129 13.23 1.13 7.26
N TRP A 130 13.14 -0.10 6.73
CA TRP A 130 11.86 -0.79 6.48
C TRP A 130 11.00 -0.97 7.75
N VAL A 131 11.61 -1.07 8.94
CA VAL A 131 10.85 -1.14 10.22
C VAL A 131 10.12 0.16 10.48
N GLY A 132 10.81 1.31 10.31
CA GLY A 132 10.19 2.62 10.45
C GLY A 132 9.06 2.84 9.45
N VAL A 133 9.22 2.40 8.20
CA VAL A 133 8.16 2.44 7.19
C VAL A 133 6.93 1.66 7.61
N ILE A 134 7.09 0.43 8.14
CA ILE A 134 5.97 -0.38 8.65
C ILE A 134 5.25 0.32 9.80
N ILE A 135 6.00 0.85 10.77
CA ILE A 135 5.42 1.56 11.92
C ILE A 135 4.59 2.76 11.42
N LEU A 136 5.15 3.56 10.51
CA LEU A 136 4.45 4.71 9.93
C LEU A 136 3.19 4.30 9.18
N TYR A 137 3.24 3.24 8.38
CA TYR A 137 2.05 2.76 7.68
C TYR A 137 0.95 2.27 8.64
N VAL A 138 1.31 1.56 9.71
CA VAL A 138 0.34 1.16 10.74
C VAL A 138 -0.32 2.41 11.35
N VAL A 139 0.43 3.47 11.61
CA VAL A 139 -0.12 4.72 12.13
C VAL A 139 -0.99 5.44 11.09
N PHE A 140 -0.53 5.56 9.84
CA PHE A 140 -1.25 6.32 8.79
C PHE A 140 -2.56 5.67 8.36
N TYR A 141 -2.60 4.33 8.31
CA TYR A 141 -3.84 3.62 7.94
C TYR A 141 -4.79 3.37 9.12
N MET A 142 -4.36 3.67 10.36
CA MET A 142 -5.19 3.52 11.54
C MET A 142 -6.51 4.31 11.46
N PRO A 143 -6.55 5.59 11.07
CA PRO A 143 -7.78 6.37 11.04
C PRO A 143 -8.87 5.73 10.19
N MET A 144 -8.55 5.40 8.94
CA MET A 144 -9.48 4.78 8.00
C MET A 144 -9.90 3.38 8.46
N ASN A 145 -8.95 2.57 8.89
CA ASN A 145 -9.23 1.20 9.29
C ASN A 145 -10.05 1.13 10.59
N VAL A 146 -9.80 2.00 11.56
CA VAL A 146 -10.60 2.11 12.79
C VAL A 146 -12.02 2.58 12.48
N LEU A 147 -12.18 3.53 11.55
CA LEU A 147 -13.49 3.95 11.06
C LEU A 147 -14.27 2.76 10.48
N LEU A 148 -13.63 1.98 9.60
CA LEU A 148 -14.25 0.80 8.98
C LEU A 148 -14.62 -0.27 10.01
N TYR A 149 -13.71 -0.64 10.91
CA TYR A 149 -13.99 -1.63 11.97
C TYR A 149 -15.08 -1.15 12.91
N SER A 150 -15.02 0.08 13.38
CA SER A 150 -16.02 0.67 14.27
C SER A 150 -17.40 0.74 13.61
N GLY A 151 -17.46 1.03 12.30
CA GLY A 151 -18.69 0.99 11.52
C GLY A 151 -19.25 -0.42 11.35
N TYR A 152 -18.40 -1.39 11.01
CA TYR A 152 -18.80 -2.79 10.85
C TYR A 152 -19.37 -3.40 12.14
N LEU A 153 -18.82 -3.03 13.27
CA LEU A 153 -19.27 -3.51 14.59
C LEU A 153 -20.70 -3.13 14.92
N THR A 154 -21.26 -2.09 14.33
CA THR A 154 -22.67 -1.73 14.53
C THR A 154 -23.63 -2.80 14.01
N ASN A 155 -23.17 -3.62 13.05
CA ASN A 155 -23.95 -4.72 12.47
C ASN A 155 -23.82 -6.03 13.28
N ILE A 156 -22.94 -6.09 14.27
CA ILE A 156 -22.74 -7.26 15.12
C ILE A 156 -23.56 -7.08 16.41
N PRO A 157 -24.58 -7.94 16.65
CA PRO A 157 -25.43 -7.82 17.84
C PRO A 157 -24.62 -7.94 19.14
N ILE A 158 -24.86 -7.04 20.08
CA ILE A 158 -24.20 -7.02 21.38
C ILE A 158 -24.55 -8.27 22.22
N ALA A 159 -25.69 -8.89 21.95
CA ALA A 159 -26.14 -10.12 22.59
C ALA A 159 -25.12 -11.27 22.50
N LEU A 160 -24.27 -11.30 21.45
CA LEU A 160 -23.20 -12.30 21.33
C LEU A 160 -22.10 -12.11 22.39
N GLU A 161 -21.82 -10.87 22.74
CA GLU A 161 -20.85 -10.55 23.80
C GLU A 161 -21.44 -10.78 25.19
N GLU A 162 -22.74 -10.50 25.37
CA GLU A 162 -23.47 -10.75 26.59
C GLU A 162 -23.59 -12.25 26.86
N ALA A 163 -23.90 -13.07 25.85
CA ALA A 163 -23.89 -14.53 25.98
C ALA A 163 -22.52 -15.07 26.37
N ALA A 164 -21.44 -14.59 25.72
CA ALA A 164 -20.09 -14.98 26.07
C ALA A 164 -19.72 -14.61 27.53
N ARG A 165 -20.23 -13.47 28.04
CA ARG A 165 -20.02 -13.08 29.46
C ARG A 165 -20.78 -13.98 30.42
N VAL A 166 -22.01 -14.38 30.07
CA VAL A 166 -22.79 -15.35 30.87
C VAL A 166 -22.05 -16.69 30.95
N ASP A 167 -21.38 -17.10 29.85
CA ASP A 167 -20.51 -18.27 29.79
C ASP A 167 -19.15 -18.07 30.52
N GLY A 168 -18.94 -16.95 31.21
CA GLY A 168 -17.72 -16.67 31.99
C GLY A 168 -16.53 -16.22 31.15
N ALA A 169 -16.71 -15.82 29.88
CA ALA A 169 -15.61 -15.31 29.07
C ALA A 169 -15.23 -13.88 29.48
N SER A 170 -13.92 -13.64 29.64
CA SER A 170 -13.39 -12.28 29.80
C SER A 170 -13.56 -11.48 28.49
N THR A 171 -13.53 -10.14 28.57
CA THR A 171 -13.59 -9.25 27.39
C THR A 171 -12.55 -9.60 26.32
N TRP A 172 -11.33 -9.94 26.75
CA TRP A 172 -10.24 -10.36 25.87
C TRP A 172 -10.57 -11.68 25.15
N ARG A 173 -11.11 -12.67 25.92
CA ARG A 173 -11.53 -13.95 25.35
C ARG A 173 -12.71 -13.78 24.39
N THR A 174 -13.69 -12.94 24.75
CA THR A 174 -14.83 -12.60 23.88
C THR A 174 -14.36 -11.97 22.59
N TYR A 175 -13.44 -10.99 22.65
CA TYR A 175 -12.88 -10.40 21.45
C TYR A 175 -12.24 -11.44 20.52
N TRP A 176 -11.27 -12.21 21.00
CA TRP A 176 -10.51 -13.13 20.14
C TRP A 176 -11.29 -14.36 19.68
N LYS A 177 -12.21 -14.86 20.55
CA LYS A 177 -12.94 -16.10 20.25
C LYS A 177 -14.29 -15.89 19.55
N VAL A 178 -14.90 -14.72 19.72
CA VAL A 178 -16.24 -14.44 19.19
C VAL A 178 -16.18 -13.31 18.15
N ILE A 179 -15.73 -12.12 18.53
CA ILE A 179 -15.85 -10.93 17.70
C ILE A 179 -14.85 -10.94 16.53
N PHE A 180 -13.57 -11.20 16.80
CA PHE A 180 -12.53 -11.22 15.78
C PHE A 180 -12.84 -12.21 14.63
N PRO A 181 -13.27 -13.47 14.89
CA PRO A 181 -13.68 -14.37 13.81
C PRO A 181 -14.91 -13.89 13.02
N ILE A 182 -15.88 -13.25 13.66
CA ILE A 182 -17.07 -12.70 12.99
C ILE A 182 -16.68 -11.54 12.05
N MET A 183 -15.65 -10.78 12.40
CA MET A 183 -15.14 -9.68 11.58
C MET A 183 -14.31 -10.12 10.36
N LYS A 184 -14.19 -11.41 10.04
CA LYS A 184 -13.42 -11.89 8.86
C LYS A 184 -13.70 -11.13 7.56
N PRO A 185 -14.96 -10.83 7.19
CA PRO A 185 -15.21 -10.07 5.96
C PRO A 185 -14.59 -8.67 6.01
N MET A 186 -14.61 -8.01 7.18
CA MET A 186 -14.00 -6.71 7.35
C MET A 186 -12.47 -6.80 7.38
N HIS A 187 -11.90 -7.88 7.95
CA HIS A 187 -10.46 -8.12 7.86
C HIS A 187 -9.99 -8.24 6.40
N ALA A 188 -10.76 -8.94 5.55
CA ALA A 188 -10.45 -9.03 4.13
C ALA A 188 -10.50 -7.66 3.44
N THR A 189 -11.51 -6.84 3.73
CA THR A 189 -11.62 -5.48 3.20
C THR A 189 -10.43 -4.61 3.61
N VAL A 190 -10.09 -4.59 4.90
CA VAL A 190 -8.94 -3.84 5.43
C VAL A 190 -7.64 -4.36 4.84
N ALA A 191 -7.49 -5.69 4.71
CA ALA A 191 -6.30 -6.29 4.10
C ALA A 191 -6.09 -5.81 2.66
N VAL A 192 -7.13 -5.85 1.83
CA VAL A 192 -7.03 -5.44 0.42
C VAL A 192 -6.72 -3.95 0.31
N ILE A 193 -7.46 -3.09 1.03
CA ILE A 193 -7.25 -1.64 0.98
C ILE A 193 -5.83 -1.29 1.45
N THR A 194 -5.40 -1.83 2.59
CA THR A 194 -4.07 -1.55 3.14
C THR A 194 -2.98 -2.11 2.24
N ALA A 195 -3.11 -3.34 1.74
CA ALA A 195 -2.14 -3.95 0.85
C ALA A 195 -1.93 -3.14 -0.43
N LEU A 196 -3.03 -2.74 -1.09
CA LEU A 196 -2.95 -1.93 -2.31
C LEU A 196 -2.32 -0.57 -2.07
N SER A 197 -2.67 0.08 -0.95
CA SER A 197 -2.12 1.39 -0.61
C SER A 197 -0.62 1.32 -0.30
N VAL A 198 -0.19 0.35 0.51
CA VAL A 198 1.22 0.13 0.86
C VAL A 198 2.03 -0.29 -0.36
N TRP A 199 1.49 -1.22 -1.19
CA TRP A 199 2.18 -1.72 -2.37
C TRP A 199 2.48 -0.63 -3.38
N ASN A 200 1.55 0.32 -3.58
CA ASN A 200 1.68 1.37 -4.58
C ASN A 200 2.36 2.65 -4.06
N ASP A 201 2.64 2.75 -2.76
CA ASP A 201 3.26 3.95 -2.21
C ASP A 201 4.76 4.01 -2.52
N VAL A 202 5.16 5.14 -3.08
CA VAL A 202 6.55 5.49 -3.40
C VAL A 202 7.10 6.50 -2.42
N MET A 203 6.25 7.43 -1.95
CA MET A 203 6.71 8.60 -1.21
C MET A 203 7.24 8.27 0.18
N THR A 204 6.57 7.41 0.92
CA THR A 204 7.01 7.03 2.27
C THR A 204 8.36 6.31 2.23
N PRO A 205 8.56 5.25 1.41
CA PRO A 205 9.87 4.61 1.27
C PRO A 205 10.95 5.57 0.76
N LEU A 206 10.63 6.43 -0.22
CA LEU A 206 11.58 7.41 -0.77
C LEU A 206 12.15 8.32 0.32
N VAL A 207 11.30 8.79 1.22
CA VAL A 207 11.68 9.76 2.26
C VAL A 207 12.33 9.08 3.47
N ILE A 208 11.76 7.96 3.92
CA ILE A 208 12.19 7.32 5.17
C ILE A 208 13.40 6.41 4.97
N MET A 209 13.49 5.71 3.83
CA MET A 209 14.62 4.81 3.55
C MET A 209 15.71 5.46 2.68
N ALA A 210 15.69 6.79 2.53
CA ALA A 210 16.69 7.52 1.76
C ALA A 210 18.10 7.16 2.20
N GLY A 211 18.98 6.84 1.26
CA GLY A 211 20.39 6.54 1.52
C GLY A 211 20.68 5.13 2.09
N THR A 212 19.68 4.30 2.33
CA THR A 212 19.89 2.94 2.86
C THR A 212 20.24 1.90 1.78
N GLY A 213 20.06 2.23 0.51
CA GLY A 213 20.14 1.27 -0.60
C GLY A 213 19.00 0.25 -0.64
N GLN A 214 18.03 0.33 0.29
CA GLN A 214 16.86 -0.53 0.32
C GLN A 214 15.73 0.12 -0.45
N ASN A 215 15.27 -0.54 -1.51
CA ASN A 215 14.16 -0.04 -2.31
C ASN A 215 12.95 -0.97 -2.22
N THR A 216 11.75 -0.39 -2.33
CA THR A 216 10.54 -1.13 -2.70
C THR A 216 10.45 -1.19 -4.22
N LEU A 217 9.64 -2.08 -4.77
CA LEU A 217 9.47 -2.24 -6.22
C LEU A 217 9.00 -0.94 -6.90
N PRO A 218 7.98 -0.22 -6.39
CA PRO A 218 7.57 1.07 -6.95
C PRO A 218 8.67 2.13 -6.87
N LEU A 219 9.44 2.17 -5.77
CA LEU A 219 10.56 3.09 -5.62
C LEU A 219 11.70 2.76 -6.60
N ALA A 220 12.02 1.47 -6.77
CA ALA A 220 13.01 1.03 -7.74
C ALA A 220 12.61 1.35 -9.19
N GLN A 221 11.31 1.29 -9.50
CA GLN A 221 10.77 1.70 -10.79
C GLN A 221 10.97 3.21 -11.06
N LEU A 222 10.83 4.06 -10.05
CA LEU A 222 11.10 5.49 -10.17
C LEU A 222 12.58 5.75 -10.50
N ASN A 223 13.50 5.04 -9.82
CA ASN A 223 14.94 5.13 -10.09
C ASN A 223 15.28 4.68 -11.52
N PHE A 224 14.59 3.65 -12.04
CA PHE A 224 14.73 3.21 -13.42
C PHE A 224 14.36 4.31 -14.42
N GLN A 225 13.23 4.99 -14.21
CA GLN A 225 12.81 6.11 -15.07
C GLN A 225 13.83 7.24 -15.09
N THR A 226 14.42 7.57 -13.95
CA THR A 226 15.43 8.64 -13.84
C THR A 226 16.71 8.30 -14.61
N GLN A 227 17.17 7.05 -14.55
CA GLN A 227 18.37 6.63 -15.28
C GLN A 227 18.22 6.60 -16.79
N PHE A 228 17.02 6.30 -17.29
CA PHE A 228 16.76 6.27 -18.75
C PHE A 228 16.28 7.60 -19.29
N GLY A 229 15.64 8.45 -18.48
CA GLY A 229 15.22 9.80 -18.88
C GLY A 229 16.39 10.75 -19.12
N THR A 230 17.45 10.68 -18.30
CA THR A 230 18.65 11.52 -18.47
C THR A 230 19.52 11.12 -19.67
N ARG A 231 19.50 9.84 -20.09
CA ARG A 231 20.25 9.40 -21.28
C ARG A 231 19.73 9.95 -22.62
N SER A 232 18.47 10.35 -22.66
CA SER A 232 17.92 10.98 -23.90
C SER A 232 18.31 12.44 -24.07
N GLU A 233 18.78 13.11 -23.01
CA GLU A 233 19.23 14.50 -23.07
C GLU A 233 20.74 14.65 -23.39
N GLU A 234 21.53 13.59 -23.19
CA GLU A 234 22.97 13.61 -23.52
C GLU A 234 23.29 13.34 -25.00
N HIS A 235 22.27 13.03 -25.84
CA HIS A 235 22.43 12.73 -27.26
C HIS A 235 21.76 13.77 -28.19
N THR A 236 21.38 14.94 -27.66
CA THR A 236 21.00 16.12 -28.44
C THR A 236 22.03 17.23 -28.32
#